data_dc481c19cb13e01ec75e32f2ac797d8a
#
_entry.id   dc481c19cb13e01ec75e32f2ac797d8a
#
_cell.length_a   1.000
_cell.length_b   1.000
_cell.length_c   1.000
_cell.angle_alpha   90.00
_cell.angle_beta   90.00
_cell.angle_gamma   90.00
#
_symmetry.space_group_name_H-M   'P 1'
#
loop_
_entity.id
_entity.type
_entity.pdbx_description
1 polymer ?
#
loop_
_entity_poly.entity_id
_entity_poly.type
_entity_poly.pdbx_seq_one_letter_code
_entity_poly.pdbx_strand_id
1 'polypeptide(L)'
;MTSILLIIIYLAFISLGLPDSLLGSAWPSMYQELGASVSWAGIISMIISAGTIISSLASDRLTRALGAGKVTAISVFMTAAALFGFSISHSFWILCLWAIPYGLGAGSVDAALNNFVALHYPARHMSWLHCMWGIGASVGPVIMGWAITGGLRWNGGYQIIAIIQIALTALLFVTLPLWKKAPVAQGIATSDNTSATANEPQPGTAAQTTSNSTADSASSSQAGTDTSSTGTAAASEMKRRKKSNIAAPQKRTLGQVLRHRGIKEVLICFFCYSALEATTGMWAASYCTMERGISAEQAAQWASLFYLGITIGRFVCGFITLTFNDRNMIRLGQAFATVGIICTLLPLGDYMLFAGLILIGCGCAPIYPSIIHETPINFGQELSQSVIGIQMAAAYCGSCLIPPLFGLIAQNITISLYPFFLAVILILMFIMSEKAHITIARAKARNRAHNRS
;
A
#
# COMPACT_ATOMS: atom_id res chain seq x y z
N MET A 1 0.67 24.36 10.37
CA MET A 1 1.91 23.82 9.75
C MET A 1 1.79 22.33 9.41
N THR A 2 1.24 21.50 10.27
CA THR A 2 0.98 20.05 9.98
C THR A 2 0.07 19.82 8.78
N SER A 3 -0.94 20.66 8.57
CA SER A 3 -1.88 20.53 7.44
C SER A 3 -1.23 20.79 6.08
N ILE A 4 -0.31 21.77 5.99
CA ILE A 4 0.39 22.08 4.73
C ILE A 4 1.32 20.93 4.34
N LEU A 5 2.06 20.36 5.30
CA LEU A 5 2.93 19.22 5.04
C LEU A 5 2.14 18.00 4.58
N LEU A 6 0.96 17.76 5.16
CA LEU A 6 0.08 16.66 4.75
C LEU A 6 -0.42 16.83 3.31
N ILE A 7 -0.78 18.07 2.91
CA ILE A 7 -1.16 18.36 1.51
C ILE A 7 0.02 18.07 0.56
N ILE A 8 1.24 18.46 0.93
CA ILE A 8 2.44 18.19 0.13
C ILE A 8 2.69 16.68 0.01
N ILE A 9 2.48 15.92 1.08
CA ILE A 9 2.60 14.45 1.08
C ILE A 9 1.54 13.85 0.15
N TYR A 10 0.30 14.32 0.18
CA TYR A 10 -0.76 13.88 -0.72
C TYR A 10 -0.45 14.20 -2.19
N LEU A 11 0.07 15.39 -2.48
CA LEU A 11 0.53 15.74 -3.82
C LEU A 11 1.67 14.84 -4.29
N ALA A 12 2.60 14.49 -3.38
CA ALA A 12 3.67 13.55 -3.68
C ALA A 12 3.14 12.16 -4.02
N PHE A 13 2.05 11.71 -3.38
CA PHE A 13 1.41 10.42 -3.69
C PHE A 13 0.60 10.45 -4.99
N ILE A 14 -0.09 11.55 -5.31
CA ILE A 14 -0.68 11.74 -6.65
C ILE A 14 0.41 11.64 -7.71
N SER A 15 1.50 12.32 -7.49
CA SER A 15 2.66 12.32 -8.39
C SER A 15 3.32 10.93 -8.52
N LEU A 16 3.30 10.12 -7.49
CA LEU A 16 3.78 8.73 -7.54
C LEU A 16 2.87 7.87 -8.42
N GLY A 17 1.55 8.06 -8.32
CA GLY A 17 0.57 7.33 -9.12
C GLY A 17 0.58 7.70 -10.61
N LEU A 18 0.82 8.97 -10.95
CA LEU A 18 0.78 9.45 -12.34
C LEU A 18 1.59 8.61 -13.32
N PRO A 19 2.86 8.26 -13.05
CA PRO A 19 3.68 7.51 -13.99
C PRO A 19 3.47 5.99 -13.93
N ASP A 20 2.89 5.44 -12.86
CA ASP A 20 2.74 3.99 -12.69
C ASP A 20 1.88 3.33 -13.79
N SER A 21 0.94 4.09 -14.36
CA SER A 21 0.02 3.63 -15.40
C SER A 21 0.44 4.02 -16.83
N LEU A 22 1.50 4.81 -17.00
CA LEU A 22 1.87 5.36 -18.30
C LEU A 22 2.41 4.33 -19.28
N LEU A 23 3.28 3.43 -18.81
CA LEU A 23 3.90 2.44 -19.71
C LEU A 23 2.83 1.57 -20.35
N GLY A 24 1.86 1.08 -19.58
CA GLY A 24 0.77 0.27 -20.10
C GLY A 24 -0.12 1.02 -21.09
N SER A 25 -0.46 2.27 -20.80
CA SER A 25 -1.33 3.10 -21.66
C SER A 25 -0.66 3.61 -22.92
N ALA A 26 0.65 3.86 -22.88
CA ALA A 26 1.42 4.34 -24.02
C ALA A 26 1.91 3.22 -24.95
N TRP A 27 2.10 2.00 -24.42
CA TRP A 27 2.76 0.91 -25.12
C TRP A 27 2.16 0.55 -26.50
N PRO A 28 0.83 0.55 -26.69
CA PRO A 28 0.24 0.30 -28.02
C PRO A 28 0.75 1.22 -29.13
N SER A 29 1.12 2.47 -28.77
CA SER A 29 1.70 3.44 -29.72
C SER A 29 3.22 3.36 -29.77
N MET A 30 3.87 2.96 -28.66
CA MET A 30 5.33 2.99 -28.54
C MET A 30 6.02 1.84 -29.26
N TYR A 31 5.51 0.60 -29.13
CA TYR A 31 6.26 -0.58 -29.56
C TYR A 31 6.53 -0.59 -31.07
N GLN A 32 5.58 -0.12 -31.86
CA GLN A 32 5.74 -0.04 -33.33
C GLN A 32 6.81 1.00 -33.73
N GLU A 33 6.76 2.19 -33.12
CA GLU A 33 7.72 3.27 -33.42
C GLU A 33 9.15 2.93 -32.99
N LEU A 34 9.29 2.14 -31.91
CA LEU A 34 10.58 1.71 -31.39
C LEU A 34 11.13 0.44 -32.08
N GLY A 35 10.37 -0.14 -33.01
CA GLY A 35 10.71 -1.43 -33.62
C GLY A 35 10.80 -2.57 -32.59
N ALA A 36 10.03 -2.46 -31.50
CA ALA A 36 10.06 -3.39 -30.38
C ALA A 36 8.94 -4.46 -30.51
N SER A 37 9.14 -5.61 -29.88
CA SER A 37 8.08 -6.60 -29.75
C SER A 37 7.08 -6.20 -28.66
N VAL A 38 5.83 -6.63 -28.78
CA VAL A 38 4.77 -6.33 -27.78
C VAL A 38 5.20 -6.72 -26.36
N SER A 39 5.86 -7.88 -26.20
CA SER A 39 6.33 -8.39 -24.92
C SER A 39 7.42 -7.53 -24.24
N TRP A 40 8.09 -6.66 -24.99
CA TRP A 40 9.23 -5.87 -24.48
C TRP A 40 8.81 -4.82 -23.42
N ALA A 41 7.52 -4.44 -23.34
CA ALA A 41 7.00 -3.67 -22.22
C ALA A 41 7.33 -4.33 -20.86
N GLY A 42 7.25 -5.68 -20.85
CA GLY A 42 7.58 -6.47 -19.67
C GLY A 42 9.03 -6.29 -19.20
N ILE A 43 9.99 -6.10 -20.13
CA ILE A 43 11.41 -5.87 -19.77
C ILE A 43 11.56 -4.55 -19.01
N ILE A 44 10.94 -3.47 -19.52
CA ILE A 44 10.94 -2.16 -18.86
C ILE A 44 10.31 -2.27 -17.48
N SER A 45 9.13 -2.92 -17.39
CA SER A 45 8.41 -3.14 -16.14
C SER A 45 9.24 -3.94 -15.12
N MET A 46 9.95 -4.98 -15.56
CA MET A 46 10.86 -5.76 -14.71
C MET A 46 12.01 -4.92 -14.16
N ILE A 47 12.62 -4.08 -15.00
CA ILE A 47 13.72 -3.18 -14.58
C ILE A 47 13.20 -2.20 -13.53
N ILE A 48 12.04 -1.57 -13.77
CA ILE A 48 11.40 -0.66 -12.82
C ILE A 48 11.13 -1.39 -11.51
N SER A 49 10.45 -2.54 -11.55
CA SER A 49 10.09 -3.32 -10.36
C SER A 49 11.30 -3.80 -9.57
N ALA A 50 12.36 -4.25 -10.25
CA ALA A 50 13.62 -4.63 -9.61
C ALA A 50 14.26 -3.44 -8.87
N GLY A 51 14.30 -2.27 -9.53
CA GLY A 51 14.76 -1.02 -8.93
C GLY A 51 13.93 -0.63 -7.70
N THR A 52 12.60 -0.75 -7.80
CA THR A 52 11.65 -0.49 -6.71
C THR A 52 11.91 -1.40 -5.50
N ILE A 53 12.11 -2.70 -5.72
CA ILE A 53 12.45 -3.66 -4.66
C ILE A 53 13.75 -3.26 -3.97
N ILE A 54 14.81 -3.02 -4.75
CA ILE A 54 16.13 -2.66 -4.22
C ILE A 54 16.06 -1.39 -3.38
N SER A 55 15.40 -0.35 -3.89
CA SER A 55 15.32 0.94 -3.21
C SER A 55 14.41 0.91 -1.98
N SER A 56 13.32 0.14 -2.01
CA SER A 56 12.47 -0.08 -0.84
C SER A 56 13.22 -0.77 0.30
N LEU A 57 14.03 -1.78 -0.02
CA LEU A 57 14.89 -2.45 0.97
C LEU A 57 15.97 -1.52 1.55
N ALA A 58 16.47 -0.57 0.76
CA ALA A 58 17.43 0.44 1.18
C ALA A 58 16.81 1.62 1.92
N SER A 59 15.49 1.81 1.80
CA SER A 59 14.76 3.00 2.26
C SER A 59 14.95 3.30 3.75
N ASP A 60 14.98 2.29 4.60
CA ASP A 60 15.21 2.46 6.05
C ASP A 60 16.59 3.08 6.33
N ARG A 61 17.63 2.63 5.64
CA ARG A 61 18.98 3.20 5.79
C ARG A 61 19.04 4.64 5.25
N LEU A 62 18.42 4.87 4.10
CA LEU A 62 18.38 6.19 3.47
C LEU A 62 17.59 7.18 4.31
N THR A 63 16.44 6.79 4.86
CA THR A 63 15.60 7.63 5.70
C THR A 63 16.28 7.99 7.02
N ARG A 64 17.03 7.07 7.64
CA ARG A 64 17.84 7.37 8.83
C ARG A 64 18.99 8.33 8.53
N ALA A 65 19.63 8.22 7.37
CA ALA A 65 20.78 9.05 7.02
C ALA A 65 20.39 10.46 6.55
N LEU A 66 19.33 10.57 5.72
CA LEU A 66 18.97 11.80 5.02
C LEU A 66 17.70 12.46 5.59
N GLY A 67 16.84 11.70 6.29
CA GLY A 67 15.50 12.09 6.69
C GLY A 67 14.46 11.89 5.58
N ALA A 68 13.19 11.65 5.97
CA ALA A 68 12.11 11.33 5.04
C ALA A 68 11.91 12.40 3.94
N GLY A 69 11.98 13.69 4.29
CA GLY A 69 11.79 14.79 3.32
C GLY A 69 12.83 14.82 2.21
N LYS A 70 14.12 14.62 2.54
CA LYS A 70 15.17 14.58 1.52
C LYS A 70 15.09 13.33 0.66
N VAL A 71 14.80 12.17 1.27
CA VAL A 71 14.58 10.93 0.51
C VAL A 71 13.43 11.12 -0.47
N THR A 72 12.30 11.67 -0.05
CA THR A 72 11.16 11.99 -0.91
C THR A 72 11.55 12.92 -2.06
N ALA A 73 12.22 14.03 -1.78
CA ALA A 73 12.60 15.01 -2.81
C ALA A 73 13.58 14.44 -3.84
N ILE A 74 14.60 13.69 -3.41
CA ILE A 74 15.56 13.03 -4.30
C ILE A 74 14.88 11.95 -5.14
N SER A 75 14.01 11.16 -4.53
CA SER A 75 13.28 10.08 -5.22
C SER A 75 12.35 10.63 -6.29
N VAL A 76 11.56 11.67 -5.99
CA VAL A 76 10.70 12.32 -6.99
C VAL A 76 11.53 12.99 -8.09
N PHE A 77 12.70 13.56 -7.78
CA PHE A 77 13.64 14.05 -8.78
C PHE A 77 14.13 12.94 -9.72
N MET A 78 14.49 11.76 -9.20
CA MET A 78 14.94 10.63 -10.01
C MET A 78 13.83 10.14 -10.93
N THR A 79 12.58 10.05 -10.47
CA THR A 79 11.44 9.68 -11.32
C THR A 79 11.15 10.76 -12.36
N ALA A 80 11.22 12.04 -12.01
CA ALA A 80 11.06 13.14 -12.95
C ALA A 80 12.11 13.12 -14.07
N ALA A 81 13.38 12.93 -13.71
CA ALA A 81 14.48 12.81 -14.68
C ALA A 81 14.31 11.60 -15.60
N ALA A 82 13.85 10.46 -15.05
CA ALA A 82 13.59 9.27 -15.83
C ALA A 82 12.44 9.46 -16.82
N LEU A 83 11.34 10.09 -16.42
CA LEU A 83 10.21 10.39 -17.31
C LEU A 83 10.59 11.39 -18.40
N PHE A 84 11.40 12.39 -18.07
CA PHE A 84 11.97 13.29 -19.07
C PHE A 84 12.86 12.52 -20.05
N GLY A 85 13.70 11.61 -19.53
CA GLY A 85 14.50 10.71 -20.35
C GLY A 85 13.66 9.82 -21.28
N PHE A 86 12.51 9.31 -20.79
CA PHE A 86 11.55 8.57 -21.61
C PHE A 86 11.01 9.44 -22.75
N SER A 87 10.64 10.70 -22.45
CA SER A 87 10.04 11.61 -23.43
C SER A 87 10.96 11.96 -24.61
N ILE A 88 12.28 11.92 -24.44
CA ILE A 88 13.27 12.23 -25.48
C ILE A 88 13.91 10.96 -26.09
N SER A 89 13.48 9.77 -25.65
CA SER A 89 14.06 8.51 -26.11
C SER A 89 13.50 8.10 -27.49
N HIS A 90 14.39 7.65 -28.36
CA HIS A 90 14.05 7.12 -29.69
C HIS A 90 14.47 5.65 -29.85
N SER A 91 14.90 5.00 -28.77
CA SER A 91 15.33 3.61 -28.77
C SER A 91 14.85 2.90 -27.52
N PHE A 92 14.43 1.64 -27.71
CA PHE A 92 14.00 0.77 -26.60
C PHE A 92 15.09 0.64 -25.51
N TRP A 93 16.34 0.49 -25.88
CA TRP A 93 17.45 0.32 -24.93
C TRP A 93 17.70 1.56 -24.07
N ILE A 94 17.45 2.76 -24.63
CA ILE A 94 17.54 4.01 -23.88
C ILE A 94 16.40 4.07 -22.84
N LEU A 95 15.19 3.60 -23.18
CA LEU A 95 14.09 3.47 -22.22
C LEU A 95 14.46 2.52 -21.08
N CYS A 96 15.09 1.37 -21.37
CA CYS A 96 15.57 0.44 -20.36
C CYS A 96 16.60 1.10 -19.42
N LEU A 97 17.47 1.95 -19.94
CA LEU A 97 18.44 2.69 -19.12
C LEU A 97 17.74 3.67 -18.17
N TRP A 98 16.75 4.42 -18.67
CA TRP A 98 15.97 5.35 -17.85
C TRP A 98 15.01 4.65 -16.88
N ALA A 99 14.63 3.41 -17.14
CA ALA A 99 13.83 2.59 -16.23
C ALA A 99 14.54 2.31 -14.89
N ILE A 100 15.89 2.31 -14.87
CA ILE A 100 16.69 2.11 -13.65
C ILE A 100 16.47 3.25 -12.63
N PRO A 101 16.78 4.52 -12.93
CA PRO A 101 16.54 5.62 -11.99
C PRO A 101 15.05 5.78 -11.67
N TYR A 102 14.15 5.45 -12.59
CA TYR A 102 12.71 5.44 -12.33
C TYR A 102 12.36 4.48 -11.17
N GLY A 103 12.73 3.21 -11.27
CA GLY A 103 12.43 2.20 -10.25
C GLY A 103 13.08 2.52 -8.91
N LEU A 104 14.36 2.95 -8.93
CA LEU A 104 15.06 3.34 -7.70
C LEU A 104 14.39 4.53 -6.99
N GLY A 105 13.87 5.50 -7.73
CA GLY A 105 13.12 6.62 -7.18
C GLY A 105 11.78 6.18 -6.60
N ALA A 106 10.99 5.41 -7.35
CA ALA A 106 9.64 5.00 -6.96
C ALA A 106 9.59 4.25 -5.62
N GLY A 107 10.44 3.25 -5.42
CA GLY A 107 10.41 2.43 -4.20
C GLY A 107 10.83 3.17 -2.93
N SER A 108 11.80 4.07 -3.02
CA SER A 108 12.28 4.82 -1.86
C SER A 108 11.24 5.85 -1.37
N VAL A 109 10.54 6.52 -2.28
CA VAL A 109 9.51 7.51 -1.91
C VAL A 109 8.30 6.84 -1.26
N ASP A 110 7.84 5.73 -1.82
CA ASP A 110 6.71 4.97 -1.29
C ASP A 110 6.98 4.53 0.16
N ALA A 111 8.09 3.84 0.39
CA ALA A 111 8.44 3.36 1.72
C ALA A 111 8.67 4.51 2.73
N ALA A 112 9.31 5.62 2.32
CA ALA A 112 9.60 6.75 3.21
C ALA A 112 8.33 7.50 3.62
N LEU A 113 7.41 7.74 2.68
CA LEU A 113 6.17 8.47 2.95
C LEU A 113 5.18 7.64 3.75
N ASN A 114 5.01 6.34 3.44
CA ASN A 114 4.18 5.44 4.22
C ASN A 114 4.63 5.39 5.68
N ASN A 115 5.94 5.23 5.92
CA ASN A 115 6.48 5.22 7.28
C ASN A 115 6.31 6.59 7.97
N PHE A 116 6.54 7.69 7.27
CA PHE A 116 6.37 9.03 7.83
C PHE A 116 4.91 9.28 8.24
N VAL A 117 3.94 8.94 7.39
CA VAL A 117 2.51 9.11 7.69
C VAL A 117 2.08 8.21 8.85
N ALA A 118 2.55 6.96 8.90
CA ALA A 118 2.25 6.04 9.99
C ALA A 118 2.73 6.55 11.35
N LEU A 119 3.85 7.28 11.41
CA LEU A 119 4.43 7.79 12.65
C LEU A 119 3.86 9.14 13.09
N HIS A 120 3.36 9.96 12.15
CA HIS A 120 3.02 11.36 12.44
C HIS A 120 1.52 11.68 12.29
N TYR A 121 0.73 10.79 11.70
CA TYR A 121 -0.69 11.03 11.39
C TYR A 121 -1.59 9.86 11.79
N PRO A 122 -2.88 10.12 12.11
CA PRO A 122 -3.87 9.06 12.35
C PRO A 122 -4.06 8.11 11.16
N ALA A 123 -4.51 6.87 11.42
CA ALA A 123 -4.68 5.80 10.43
C ALA A 123 -5.54 6.19 9.21
N ARG A 124 -6.55 7.07 9.38
CA ARG A 124 -7.39 7.58 8.28
C ARG A 124 -6.57 8.25 7.17
N HIS A 125 -5.47 8.92 7.51
CA HIS A 125 -4.61 9.60 6.53
C HIS A 125 -3.82 8.60 5.68
N MET A 126 -3.56 7.39 6.18
CA MET A 126 -2.98 6.32 5.40
C MET A 126 -3.92 5.88 4.27
N SER A 127 -5.22 5.69 4.55
CA SER A 127 -6.21 5.35 3.53
C SER A 127 -6.34 6.45 2.48
N TRP A 128 -6.37 7.71 2.90
CA TRP A 128 -6.42 8.86 1.98
C TRP A 128 -5.15 9.00 1.15
N LEU A 129 -4.00 8.68 1.71
CA LEU A 129 -2.73 8.64 0.99
C LEU A 129 -2.81 7.72 -0.24
N HIS A 130 -3.30 6.49 -0.02
CA HIS A 130 -3.47 5.53 -1.12
C HIS A 130 -4.61 5.90 -2.09
N CYS A 131 -5.63 6.63 -1.64
CA CYS A 131 -6.60 7.25 -2.53
C CYS A 131 -5.93 8.28 -3.47
N MET A 132 -5.03 9.11 -2.94
CA MET A 132 -4.30 10.10 -3.75
C MET A 132 -3.43 9.43 -4.82
N TRP A 133 -2.75 8.31 -4.48
CA TRP A 133 -2.06 7.50 -5.48
C TRP A 133 -3.02 7.04 -6.60
N GLY A 134 -4.19 6.53 -6.23
CA GLY A 134 -5.19 6.07 -7.19
C GLY A 134 -5.69 7.19 -8.12
N ILE A 135 -5.84 8.43 -7.62
CA ILE A 135 -6.16 9.61 -8.44
C ILE A 135 -5.05 9.83 -9.47
N GLY A 136 -3.77 9.80 -9.05
CA GLY A 136 -2.63 9.94 -9.95
C GLY A 136 -2.63 8.85 -11.02
N ALA A 137 -2.80 7.59 -10.64
CA ALA A 137 -2.83 6.44 -11.53
C ALA A 137 -4.00 6.49 -12.53
N SER A 138 -5.12 7.11 -12.16
CA SER A 138 -6.26 7.32 -13.04
C SER A 138 -6.03 8.47 -14.05
N VAL A 139 -5.39 9.55 -13.62
CA VAL A 139 -5.16 10.74 -14.45
C VAL A 139 -4.03 10.51 -15.47
N GLY A 140 -3.01 9.71 -15.13
CA GLY A 140 -1.88 9.43 -16.02
C GLY A 140 -2.29 8.97 -17.43
N PRO A 141 -3.08 7.88 -17.58
CA PRO A 141 -3.55 7.41 -18.88
C PRO A 141 -4.43 8.43 -19.63
N VAL A 142 -5.21 9.26 -18.92
CA VAL A 142 -6.02 10.33 -19.55
C VAL A 142 -5.11 11.37 -20.18
N ILE A 143 -4.06 11.81 -19.47
CA ILE A 143 -3.06 12.74 -20.02
C ILE A 143 -2.37 12.10 -21.24
N MET A 144 -2.02 10.80 -21.16
CA MET A 144 -1.40 10.08 -22.27
C MET A 144 -2.32 10.00 -23.48
N GLY A 145 -3.59 9.62 -23.28
CA GLY A 145 -4.58 9.59 -24.36
C GLY A 145 -4.76 10.96 -25.02
N TRP A 146 -4.88 12.02 -24.21
CA TRP A 146 -4.97 13.39 -24.72
C TRP A 146 -3.72 13.83 -25.51
N ALA A 147 -2.52 13.46 -25.04
CA ALA A 147 -1.29 13.77 -25.75
C ALA A 147 -1.20 13.05 -27.11
N ILE A 148 -1.62 11.79 -27.17
CA ILE A 148 -1.66 11.00 -28.40
C ILE A 148 -2.65 11.66 -29.41
N THR A 149 -3.86 12.04 -28.96
CA THR A 149 -4.88 12.69 -29.79
C THR A 149 -4.42 14.06 -30.30
N GLY A 150 -3.84 14.85 -29.40
CA GLY A 150 -3.36 16.21 -29.70
C GLY A 150 -2.14 16.27 -30.62
N GLY A 151 -1.69 15.13 -31.16
CA GLY A 151 -0.54 15.05 -32.07
C GLY A 151 0.83 15.16 -31.36
N LEU A 152 0.85 15.22 -30.04
CA LEU A 152 2.08 15.26 -29.24
C LEU A 152 2.72 13.87 -29.11
N ARG A 153 2.06 12.81 -29.57
CA ARG A 153 2.48 11.42 -29.50
C ARG A 153 2.69 10.96 -28.04
N TRP A 154 3.11 9.74 -27.81
CA TRP A 154 3.44 9.20 -26.50
C TRP A 154 4.56 9.96 -25.78
N ASN A 155 5.53 10.49 -26.55
CA ASN A 155 6.62 11.34 -26.04
C ASN A 155 6.09 12.56 -25.29
N GLY A 156 5.10 13.25 -25.86
CA GLY A 156 4.47 14.40 -25.24
C GLY A 156 3.73 14.06 -23.95
N GLY A 157 3.09 12.88 -23.88
CA GLY A 157 2.47 12.39 -22.64
C GLY A 157 3.48 12.24 -21.50
N TYR A 158 4.62 11.59 -21.76
CA TYR A 158 5.72 11.51 -20.78
C TYR A 158 6.29 12.87 -20.43
N GLN A 159 6.44 13.78 -21.41
CA GLN A 159 6.97 15.12 -21.18
C GLN A 159 6.08 15.96 -20.26
N ILE A 160 4.76 15.95 -20.46
CA ILE A 160 3.81 16.67 -19.62
C ILE A 160 3.94 16.20 -18.16
N ILE A 161 3.95 14.88 -17.94
CA ILE A 161 4.05 14.33 -16.59
C ILE A 161 5.45 14.60 -16.00
N ALA A 162 6.51 14.55 -16.78
CA ALA A 162 7.85 14.95 -16.34
C ALA A 162 7.89 16.40 -15.84
N ILE A 163 7.25 17.34 -16.56
CA ILE A 163 7.14 18.75 -16.14
C ILE A 163 6.40 18.86 -14.81
N ILE A 164 5.28 18.17 -14.65
CA ILE A 164 4.53 18.14 -13.38
C ILE A 164 5.41 17.63 -12.23
N GLN A 165 6.15 16.54 -12.46
CA GLN A 165 7.07 15.95 -11.48
C GLN A 165 8.24 16.87 -11.14
N ILE A 166 8.79 17.61 -12.13
CA ILE A 166 9.85 18.60 -11.90
C ILE A 166 9.33 19.74 -11.03
N ALA A 167 8.12 20.26 -11.32
CA ALA A 167 7.51 21.30 -10.52
C ALA A 167 7.28 20.84 -9.07
N LEU A 168 6.80 19.62 -8.88
CA LEU A 168 6.64 19.03 -7.54
C LEU A 168 7.99 18.82 -6.85
N THR A 169 9.02 18.38 -7.58
CA THR A 169 10.38 18.25 -7.04
C THR A 169 10.88 19.59 -6.48
N ALA A 170 10.70 20.67 -7.23
CA ALA A 170 11.05 22.01 -6.78
C ALA A 170 10.29 22.38 -5.49
N LEU A 171 8.96 22.12 -5.45
CA LEU A 171 8.14 22.33 -4.26
C LEU A 171 8.65 21.53 -3.05
N LEU A 172 9.02 20.26 -3.24
CA LEU A 172 9.56 19.39 -2.19
C LEU A 172 10.89 19.92 -1.63
N PHE A 173 11.79 20.38 -2.49
CA PHE A 173 13.06 20.99 -2.03
C PHE A 173 12.84 22.29 -1.24
N VAL A 174 11.94 23.17 -1.69
CA VAL A 174 11.61 24.42 -0.98
C VAL A 174 10.98 24.13 0.39
N THR A 175 10.20 23.05 0.49
CA THR A 175 9.45 22.69 1.71
C THR A 175 10.22 21.80 2.67
N LEU A 176 11.46 21.42 2.39
CA LEU A 176 12.30 20.60 3.28
C LEU A 176 12.36 21.08 4.75
N PRO A 177 12.36 22.41 5.06
CA PRO A 177 12.34 22.86 6.44
C PRO A 177 11.09 22.45 7.22
N LEU A 178 9.94 22.23 6.55
CA LEU A 178 8.68 21.82 7.20
C LEU A 178 8.76 20.40 7.76
N TRP A 179 9.51 19.51 7.10
CA TRP A 179 9.67 18.12 7.52
C TRP A 179 10.40 17.97 8.85
N LYS A 180 11.32 18.88 9.16
CA LYS A 180 12.06 18.88 10.42
C LYS A 180 11.22 19.34 11.62
N LYS A 181 10.11 20.05 11.36
CA LYS A 181 9.23 20.65 12.39
C LYS A 181 7.98 19.80 12.66
N ALA A 182 7.82 18.66 11.99
CA ALA A 182 6.66 17.80 12.20
C ALA A 182 6.72 17.16 13.61
N PRO A 183 5.72 17.38 14.48
CA PRO A 183 5.67 16.72 15.78
C PRO A 183 5.40 15.23 15.58
N VAL A 184 6.15 14.38 16.26
CA VAL A 184 5.82 12.95 16.36
C VAL A 184 4.50 12.84 17.13
N ALA A 185 3.52 12.11 16.61
CA ALA A 185 2.24 11.90 17.28
C ALA A 185 2.48 11.18 18.61
N GLN A 186 2.40 11.94 19.71
CA GLN A 186 2.36 11.39 21.06
C GLN A 186 0.98 10.73 21.22
N GLY A 187 0.86 9.43 20.94
CA GLY A 187 -0.43 8.77 21.10
C GLY A 187 -0.53 7.31 20.66
N ILE A 188 0.56 6.67 20.23
CA ILE A 188 0.55 5.24 19.88
C ILE A 188 1.29 4.39 20.92
N ALA A 189 1.62 4.98 22.07
CA ALA A 189 2.10 4.23 23.23
C ALA A 189 0.98 4.17 24.27
N THR A 190 0.52 2.94 24.57
CA THR A 190 -0.35 2.58 25.69
C THR A 190 -1.84 2.94 25.57
N SER A 191 -2.58 2.20 24.77
CA SER A 191 -3.94 1.81 25.11
C SER A 191 -4.03 0.28 25.28
N ASP A 192 -3.31 -0.23 26.26
CA ASP A 192 -3.55 -1.58 26.78
C ASP A 192 -3.29 -1.51 28.30
N ASN A 193 -4.35 -1.27 29.05
CA ASN A 193 -4.64 -1.79 30.37
C ASN A 193 -5.69 -0.90 31.07
N THR A 194 -6.91 -0.96 30.63
CA THR A 194 -8.04 -0.73 31.54
C THR A 194 -9.25 -1.48 30.96
N SER A 195 -9.27 -2.76 31.17
CA SER A 195 -10.49 -3.53 31.03
C SER A 195 -10.64 -4.42 32.25
N ALA A 196 -11.81 -4.28 32.79
CA ALA A 196 -12.52 -5.24 33.63
C ALA A 196 -12.27 -5.16 35.12
N THR A 197 -13.06 -4.32 35.77
CA THR A 197 -13.92 -4.80 36.84
C THR A 197 -15.26 -4.10 36.70
N ALA A 198 -16.17 -4.75 35.98
CA ALA A 198 -17.59 -4.47 36.06
C ALA A 198 -18.11 -5.07 37.37
N ASN A 199 -18.52 -4.23 38.30
CA ASN A 199 -19.40 -4.62 39.34
C ASN A 199 -20.82 -4.10 38.99
N GLU A 200 -21.73 -5.03 38.91
CA GLU A 200 -23.18 -4.83 38.82
C GLU A 200 -23.70 -3.90 39.92
N PRO A 201 -24.72 -3.10 39.65
CA PRO A 201 -25.43 -2.36 40.65
C PRO A 201 -26.63 -3.19 41.18
N GLN A 202 -26.70 -3.42 42.49
CA GLN A 202 -27.96 -3.75 43.15
C GLN A 202 -28.61 -2.49 43.74
N PRO A 203 -29.96 -2.43 43.79
CA PRO A 203 -30.71 -1.23 44.15
C PRO A 203 -31.15 -1.24 45.60
N GLY A 204 -31.26 -0.08 46.19
CA GLY A 204 -32.14 0.05 47.32
C GLY A 204 -31.72 1.02 48.41
N THR A 205 -32.55 2.03 48.55
CA THR A 205 -33.05 2.73 49.72
C THR A 205 -32.40 4.02 50.18
N ALA A 206 -33.31 4.92 50.25
CA ALA A 206 -33.34 6.33 50.59
C ALA A 206 -32.81 6.72 51.99
N ALA A 207 -32.58 8.01 52.06
CA ALA A 207 -32.94 8.94 53.12
C ALA A 207 -31.81 9.61 53.93
N GLN A 208 -31.80 10.88 53.73
CA GLN A 208 -31.80 11.98 54.74
C GLN A 208 -30.51 12.37 55.46
N THR A 209 -30.12 13.54 55.17
CA THR A 209 -30.14 14.82 55.93
C THR A 209 -29.00 15.13 56.90
N THR A 210 -28.54 16.35 56.68
CA THR A 210 -28.09 17.40 57.62
C THR A 210 -26.67 17.40 58.16
N SER A 211 -25.94 18.35 57.70
CA SER A 211 -25.54 19.64 58.35
C SER A 211 -24.37 19.64 59.35
N ASN A 212 -23.56 20.61 59.12
CA ASN A 212 -22.78 21.48 60.03
C ASN A 212 -21.53 20.92 60.70
N SER A 213 -20.47 21.54 60.45
CA SER A 213 -19.87 22.81 60.97
C SER A 213 -18.66 22.61 61.87
N THR A 214 -17.70 23.40 61.56
CA THR A 214 -16.77 24.11 62.45
C THR A 214 -15.67 23.35 63.20
N ALA A 215 -14.49 23.69 62.80
CA ALA A 215 -13.51 24.54 63.48
C ALA A 215 -12.55 23.90 64.50
N ASP A 216 -11.35 24.26 64.31
CA ASP A 216 -10.34 24.72 65.28
C ASP A 216 -9.32 23.74 65.83
N SER A 217 -8.13 24.18 65.52
CA SER A 217 -7.02 24.53 66.42
C SER A 217 -6.03 23.46 66.91
N ALA A 218 -4.87 23.70 66.43
CA ALA A 218 -3.66 23.95 67.18
C ALA A 218 -2.83 22.81 67.81
N SER A 219 -1.64 22.87 67.40
CA SER A 219 -0.39 22.90 68.17
C SER A 219 0.35 21.62 68.55
N SER A 220 1.55 21.69 68.06
CA SER A 220 2.82 21.48 68.76
C SER A 220 3.44 20.10 68.83
N SER A 221 4.59 20.10 68.24
CA SER A 221 5.92 19.77 68.73
C SER A 221 6.43 18.32 68.74
N GLN A 222 7.47 18.26 67.96
CA GLN A 222 8.81 17.74 68.28
C GLN A 222 9.11 16.24 68.24
N ALA A 223 10.13 16.04 67.51
CA ALA A 223 11.29 15.11 67.67
C ALA A 223 11.10 13.69 67.16
N GLY A 224 11.79 13.36 66.14
CA GLY A 224 13.11 12.82 66.16
C GLY A 224 13.29 11.61 65.31
N THR A 225 14.34 11.68 64.53
CA THR A 225 15.23 10.60 64.08
C THR A 225 14.81 9.64 62.95
N ASP A 226 15.54 9.88 61.85
CA ASP A 226 16.23 8.90 60.98
C ASP A 226 15.60 7.55 60.72
N THR A 227 15.09 7.39 59.51
CA THR A 227 15.33 6.22 58.67
C THR A 227 14.82 6.50 57.24
N SER A 228 15.63 7.14 56.40
CA SER A 228 15.37 7.30 54.98
C SER A 228 16.55 6.82 54.14
N SER A 229 16.72 5.50 53.98
CA SER A 229 17.65 4.99 52.98
C SER A 229 17.26 3.65 52.33
N THR A 230 16.09 3.08 52.65
CA THR A 230 15.66 1.80 52.08
C THR A 230 14.57 1.91 50.99
N GLY A 231 13.94 3.07 50.81
CA GLY A 231 12.86 3.25 49.81
C GLY A 231 13.33 3.51 48.39
N THR A 232 14.52 4.10 48.23
CA THR A 232 15.06 4.47 46.90
C THR A 232 15.73 3.31 46.15
N ALA A 233 16.29 2.36 46.87
CA ALA A 233 16.91 1.16 46.30
C ALA A 233 15.87 0.19 45.73
N ALA A 234 14.77 -0.03 46.47
CA ALA A 234 13.69 -0.90 46.03
C ALA A 234 12.94 -0.35 44.80
N ALA A 235 12.73 0.96 44.72
CA ALA A 235 12.10 1.60 43.57
C ALA A 235 13.00 1.62 42.32
N SER A 236 14.30 1.72 42.48
CA SER A 236 15.28 1.64 41.41
C SER A 236 15.49 0.21 40.93
N GLU A 237 15.45 -0.79 41.83
CA GLU A 237 15.49 -2.21 41.46
C GLU A 237 14.20 -2.68 40.77
N MET A 238 13.03 -2.19 41.18
CA MET A 238 11.75 -2.47 40.54
C MET A 238 11.66 -1.83 39.14
N LYS A 239 12.20 -0.61 38.95
CA LYS A 239 12.37 0.02 37.63
C LYS A 239 13.40 -0.71 36.75
N ARG A 240 14.45 -1.24 37.34
CA ARG A 240 15.49 -2.03 36.65
C ARG A 240 14.96 -3.41 36.25
N ARG A 241 14.18 -4.09 37.11
CA ARG A 241 13.49 -5.35 36.79
C ARG A 241 12.39 -5.16 35.71
N LYS A 242 11.64 -4.04 35.73
CA LYS A 242 10.67 -3.72 34.67
C LYS A 242 11.33 -3.40 33.33
N LYS A 243 12.57 -2.86 33.35
CA LYS A 243 13.35 -2.57 32.14
C LYS A 243 14.10 -3.81 31.59
N SER A 244 14.35 -4.82 32.42
CA SER A 244 15.04 -6.04 32.01
C SER A 244 14.11 -7.11 31.39
N ASN A 245 12.79 -6.96 31.55
CA ASN A 245 11.80 -7.87 30.97
C ASN A 245 11.17 -7.42 29.65
N ILE A 246 11.61 -6.28 29.11
CA ILE A 246 11.36 -5.98 27.70
C ILE A 246 12.49 -6.67 26.93
N ALA A 247 12.33 -7.98 26.69
CA ALA A 247 13.19 -8.71 25.80
C ALA A 247 13.25 -7.95 24.47
N ALA A 248 14.46 -7.56 24.04
CA ALA A 248 14.67 -6.99 22.73
C ALA A 248 13.98 -7.89 21.69
N PRO A 249 13.27 -7.33 20.70
CA PRO A 249 12.53 -8.11 19.71
C PRO A 249 13.52 -9.12 19.09
N GLN A 250 13.34 -10.40 19.38
CA GLN A 250 14.18 -11.47 18.84
C GLN A 250 14.07 -11.38 17.32
N LYS A 251 15.17 -11.10 16.65
CA LYS A 251 15.27 -11.17 15.18
C LYS A 251 15.01 -12.60 14.76
N ARG A 252 13.75 -12.91 14.45
CA ARG A 252 13.39 -14.22 13.91
C ARG A 252 13.90 -14.32 12.48
N THR A 253 14.48 -15.45 12.11
CA THR A 253 14.95 -15.69 10.75
C THR A 253 13.77 -15.86 9.80
N LEU A 254 13.94 -15.48 8.54
CA LEU A 254 12.93 -15.64 7.47
C LEU A 254 12.32 -17.07 7.48
N GLY A 255 13.17 -18.09 7.66
CA GLY A 255 12.73 -19.47 7.72
C GLY A 255 11.82 -19.79 8.91
N GLN A 256 12.01 -19.13 10.05
CA GLN A 256 11.14 -19.30 11.21
C GLN A 256 9.77 -18.67 10.97
N VAL A 257 9.72 -17.50 10.31
CA VAL A 257 8.46 -16.85 9.94
C VAL A 257 7.69 -17.70 8.95
N LEU A 258 8.33 -18.19 7.89
CA LEU A 258 7.71 -19.01 6.85
C LEU A 258 7.16 -20.37 7.34
N ARG A 259 7.59 -20.82 8.52
CA ARG A 259 7.08 -22.07 9.15
C ARG A 259 5.73 -21.88 9.86
N HIS A 260 5.30 -20.66 10.11
CA HIS A 260 3.98 -20.44 10.72
C HIS A 260 2.85 -20.86 9.77
N ARG A 261 1.84 -21.52 10.33
CA ARG A 261 0.70 -22.04 9.56
C ARG A 261 -0.13 -20.92 8.97
N GLY A 262 -0.40 -20.99 7.69
CA GLY A 262 -1.20 -20.01 6.94
C GLY A 262 -0.37 -18.90 6.28
N ILE A 263 0.91 -18.70 6.63
CA ILE A 263 1.73 -17.64 6.03
C ILE A 263 1.95 -17.89 4.54
N LYS A 264 2.26 -19.09 4.12
CA LYS A 264 2.50 -19.42 2.71
C LYS A 264 1.28 -19.12 1.85
N GLU A 265 0.11 -19.48 2.33
CA GLU A 265 -1.15 -19.24 1.65
C GLU A 265 -1.43 -17.74 1.51
N VAL A 266 -1.20 -16.96 2.57
CA VAL A 266 -1.34 -15.49 2.54
C VAL A 266 -0.34 -14.86 1.57
N LEU A 267 0.91 -15.33 1.54
CA LEU A 267 1.93 -14.81 0.61
C LEU A 267 1.56 -15.09 -0.85
N ILE A 268 1.08 -16.30 -1.16
CA ILE A 268 0.63 -16.63 -2.52
C ILE A 268 -0.61 -15.81 -2.89
N CYS A 269 -1.55 -15.63 -1.96
CA CYS A 269 -2.72 -14.77 -2.17
C CYS A 269 -2.31 -13.34 -2.52
N PHE A 270 -1.35 -12.77 -1.78
CA PHE A 270 -0.88 -11.42 -1.99
C PHE A 270 -0.04 -11.26 -3.27
N PHE A 271 0.76 -12.27 -3.60
CA PHE A 271 1.43 -12.39 -4.90
C PHE A 271 0.42 -12.36 -6.05
N CYS A 272 -0.65 -13.17 -5.98
CA CYS A 272 -1.70 -13.23 -7.00
C CYS A 272 -2.46 -11.89 -7.12
N TYR A 273 -2.75 -11.23 -5.98
CA TYR A 273 -3.36 -9.92 -5.99
C TYR A 273 -2.53 -8.91 -6.79
N SER A 274 -1.24 -8.77 -6.45
CA SER A 274 -0.35 -7.83 -7.13
C SER A 274 -0.08 -8.22 -8.60
N ALA A 275 -0.05 -9.52 -8.89
CA ALA A 275 0.02 -10.04 -10.25
C ALA A 275 -1.22 -9.64 -11.08
N LEU A 276 -2.42 -9.77 -10.51
CA LEU A 276 -3.68 -9.39 -11.16
C LEU A 276 -3.72 -7.88 -11.42
N GLU A 277 -3.44 -7.08 -10.39
CA GLU A 277 -3.44 -5.61 -10.47
C GLU A 277 -2.45 -5.11 -11.52
N ALA A 278 -1.19 -5.56 -11.44
CA ALA A 278 -0.14 -5.11 -12.34
C ALA A 278 -0.37 -5.59 -13.79
N THR A 279 -0.85 -6.82 -13.99
CA THR A 279 -1.15 -7.34 -15.33
C THR A 279 -2.32 -6.59 -15.95
N THR A 280 -3.35 -6.27 -15.16
CA THR A 280 -4.49 -5.48 -15.65
C THR A 280 -4.03 -4.10 -16.07
N GLY A 281 -3.29 -3.38 -15.21
CA GLY A 281 -2.79 -2.04 -15.53
C GLY A 281 -1.85 -1.99 -16.74
N MET A 282 -1.00 -3.02 -16.91
CA MET A 282 -0.04 -3.09 -17.99
C MET A 282 -0.67 -3.41 -19.34
N TRP A 283 -1.62 -4.34 -19.39
CA TRP A 283 -2.06 -4.95 -20.64
C TRP A 283 -3.47 -4.55 -21.08
N ALA A 284 -4.25 -3.84 -20.24
CA ALA A 284 -5.62 -3.42 -20.58
C ALA A 284 -5.68 -2.61 -21.87
N ALA A 285 -4.83 -1.59 -22.04
CA ALA A 285 -4.82 -0.77 -23.25
C ALA A 285 -4.43 -1.59 -24.49
N SER A 286 -3.41 -2.46 -24.37
CA SER A 286 -3.00 -3.34 -25.47
C SER A 286 -4.10 -4.31 -25.87
N TYR A 287 -4.82 -4.88 -24.91
CA TYR A 287 -5.98 -5.73 -25.18
C TYR A 287 -7.11 -4.95 -25.89
N CYS A 288 -7.42 -3.74 -25.43
CA CYS A 288 -8.40 -2.87 -26.10
C CYS A 288 -8.03 -2.59 -27.55
N THR A 289 -6.76 -2.28 -27.81
CA THR A 289 -6.29 -1.91 -29.15
C THR A 289 -6.17 -3.12 -30.06
N MET A 290 -5.48 -4.16 -29.61
CA MET A 290 -5.11 -5.29 -30.49
C MET A 290 -6.22 -6.32 -30.69
N GLU A 291 -7.09 -6.51 -29.69
CA GLU A 291 -8.18 -7.49 -29.73
C GLU A 291 -9.52 -6.86 -30.15
N ARG A 292 -9.81 -5.65 -29.64
CA ARG A 292 -11.10 -4.97 -29.85
C ARG A 292 -11.05 -3.91 -30.94
N GLY A 293 -9.87 -3.59 -31.50
CA GLY A 293 -9.72 -2.59 -32.54
C GLY A 293 -9.96 -1.16 -32.09
N ILE A 294 -9.95 -0.89 -30.78
CA ILE A 294 -10.15 0.44 -30.20
C ILE A 294 -8.90 1.27 -30.48
N SER A 295 -9.05 2.56 -30.78
CA SER A 295 -7.93 3.45 -31.04
C SER A 295 -6.98 3.50 -29.82
N ALA A 296 -5.69 3.65 -30.03
CA ALA A 296 -4.68 3.70 -28.96
C ALA A 296 -4.97 4.81 -27.95
N GLU A 297 -5.50 5.92 -28.43
CA GLU A 297 -5.97 7.06 -27.63
C GLU A 297 -7.10 6.66 -26.68
N GLN A 298 -8.19 6.10 -27.23
CA GLN A 298 -9.35 5.68 -26.46
C GLN A 298 -8.99 4.52 -25.52
N ALA A 299 -8.13 3.61 -25.94
CA ALA A 299 -7.62 2.53 -25.12
C ALA A 299 -6.81 3.05 -23.91
N ALA A 300 -5.99 4.09 -24.10
CA ALA A 300 -5.27 4.73 -23.00
C ALA A 300 -6.24 5.40 -22.00
N GLN A 301 -7.27 6.09 -22.49
CA GLN A 301 -8.32 6.64 -21.63
C GLN A 301 -9.07 5.54 -20.88
N TRP A 302 -9.40 4.43 -21.53
CA TRP A 302 -10.11 3.31 -20.90
C TRP A 302 -9.26 2.56 -19.89
N ALA A 303 -7.95 2.46 -20.08
CA ALA A 303 -7.04 1.92 -19.07
C ALA A 303 -7.11 2.70 -17.75
N SER A 304 -7.45 4.01 -17.79
CA SER A 304 -7.64 4.79 -16.58
C SER A 304 -8.82 4.34 -15.72
N LEU A 305 -9.82 3.69 -16.34
CA LEU A 305 -11.04 3.25 -15.66
C LEU A 305 -10.76 2.14 -14.64
N PHE A 306 -9.78 1.29 -14.92
CA PHE A 306 -9.31 0.31 -13.95
C PHE A 306 -8.80 0.99 -12.68
N TYR A 307 -7.94 2.01 -12.81
CA TYR A 307 -7.40 2.76 -11.68
C TYR A 307 -8.45 3.64 -11.00
N LEU A 308 -9.39 4.19 -11.78
CA LEU A 308 -10.56 4.90 -11.24
C LEU A 308 -11.41 3.95 -10.39
N GLY A 309 -11.62 2.71 -10.86
CA GLY A 309 -12.29 1.65 -10.11
C GLY A 309 -11.60 1.35 -8.78
N ILE A 310 -10.26 1.24 -8.77
CA ILE A 310 -9.48 1.09 -7.53
C ILE A 310 -9.71 2.28 -6.60
N THR A 311 -9.66 3.51 -7.13
CA THR A 311 -9.79 4.74 -6.34
C THR A 311 -11.18 4.86 -5.70
N ILE A 312 -12.24 4.70 -6.48
CA ILE A 312 -13.63 4.70 -6.01
C ILE A 312 -13.85 3.55 -5.02
N GLY A 313 -13.37 2.36 -5.38
CA GLY A 313 -13.45 1.19 -4.52
C GLY A 313 -12.78 1.44 -3.16
N ARG A 314 -11.57 1.99 -3.11
CA ARG A 314 -10.86 2.32 -1.85
C ARG A 314 -11.60 3.38 -1.03
N PHE A 315 -12.18 4.39 -1.69
CA PHE A 315 -13.01 5.39 -1.01
C PHE A 315 -14.23 4.75 -0.34
N VAL A 316 -14.98 3.94 -1.10
CA VAL A 316 -16.19 3.26 -0.63
C VAL A 316 -15.87 2.20 0.44
N CYS A 317 -14.77 1.47 0.30
CA CYS A 317 -14.32 0.49 1.28
C CYS A 317 -14.08 1.10 2.65
N GLY A 318 -13.63 2.36 2.74
CA GLY A 318 -13.47 3.08 4.01
C GLY A 318 -14.75 3.13 4.86
N PHE A 319 -15.92 3.10 4.23
CA PHE A 319 -17.22 3.05 4.91
C PHE A 319 -17.69 1.62 5.13
N ILE A 320 -17.49 0.73 4.16
CA ILE A 320 -17.96 -0.67 4.24
C ILE A 320 -17.20 -1.47 5.32
N THR A 321 -15.95 -1.15 5.58
CA THR A 321 -15.14 -1.80 6.63
C THR A 321 -15.68 -1.62 8.04
N LEU A 322 -16.61 -0.69 8.27
CA LEU A 322 -17.32 -0.53 9.54
C LEU A 322 -18.31 -1.67 9.81
N THR A 323 -18.79 -2.34 8.75
CA THR A 323 -19.82 -3.39 8.84
C THR A 323 -19.34 -4.77 8.43
N PHE A 324 -18.34 -4.84 7.55
CA PHE A 324 -17.78 -6.08 7.02
C PHE A 324 -16.41 -6.38 7.61
N ASN A 325 -16.17 -7.66 7.97
CA ASN A 325 -14.83 -8.10 8.36
C ASN A 325 -13.91 -8.26 7.16
N ASP A 326 -12.60 -8.27 7.40
CA ASP A 326 -11.56 -8.32 6.36
C ASP A 326 -11.74 -9.51 5.40
N ARG A 327 -12.10 -10.70 5.90
CA ARG A 327 -12.38 -11.88 5.07
C ARG A 327 -13.51 -11.62 4.06
N ASN A 328 -14.60 -11.01 4.51
CA ASN A 328 -15.73 -10.70 3.63
C ASN A 328 -15.38 -9.58 2.65
N MET A 329 -14.51 -8.63 3.04
CA MET A 329 -13.98 -7.60 2.16
C MET A 329 -13.14 -8.21 1.03
N ILE A 330 -12.26 -9.18 1.35
CA ILE A 330 -11.48 -9.91 0.34
C ILE A 330 -12.40 -10.65 -0.63
N ARG A 331 -13.40 -11.37 -0.12
CA ARG A 331 -14.38 -12.10 -0.97
C ARG A 331 -15.20 -11.16 -1.85
N LEU A 332 -15.64 -10.02 -1.30
CA LEU A 332 -16.36 -9.00 -2.04
C LEU A 332 -15.50 -8.47 -3.19
N GLY A 333 -14.24 -8.16 -2.93
CA GLY A 333 -13.28 -7.74 -3.96
C GLY A 333 -13.11 -8.79 -5.05
N GLN A 334 -12.92 -10.05 -4.67
CA GLN A 334 -12.80 -11.17 -5.62
C GLN A 334 -14.07 -11.37 -6.44
N ALA A 335 -15.26 -11.17 -5.87
CA ALA A 335 -16.52 -11.23 -6.59
C ALA A 335 -16.65 -10.11 -7.62
N PHE A 336 -16.33 -8.87 -7.27
CA PHE A 336 -16.31 -7.74 -8.21
C PHE A 336 -15.32 -7.97 -9.35
N ALA A 337 -14.10 -8.43 -9.03
CA ALA A 337 -13.09 -8.76 -10.03
C ALA A 337 -13.57 -9.88 -10.97
N THR A 338 -14.26 -10.91 -10.44
CA THR A 338 -14.84 -11.99 -11.24
C THR A 338 -15.87 -11.47 -12.24
N VAL A 339 -16.82 -10.65 -11.76
CA VAL A 339 -17.84 -10.03 -12.65
C VAL A 339 -17.16 -9.15 -13.70
N GLY A 340 -16.15 -8.36 -13.29
CA GLY A 340 -15.38 -7.52 -14.21
C GLY A 340 -14.69 -8.32 -15.31
N ILE A 341 -14.02 -9.42 -14.96
CA ILE A 341 -13.38 -10.33 -15.95
C ILE A 341 -14.44 -10.95 -16.89
N ILE A 342 -15.59 -11.37 -16.37
CA ILE A 342 -16.68 -11.89 -17.20
C ILE A 342 -17.16 -10.81 -18.17
N CYS A 343 -17.33 -9.57 -17.74
CA CYS A 343 -17.71 -8.45 -18.61
C CYS A 343 -16.69 -8.23 -19.75
N THR A 344 -15.38 -8.40 -19.49
CA THR A 344 -14.36 -8.27 -20.54
C THR A 344 -14.39 -9.40 -21.56
N LEU A 345 -14.91 -10.59 -21.19
CA LEU A 345 -15.07 -11.76 -22.06
C LEU A 345 -16.30 -11.66 -22.97
N LEU A 346 -17.35 -10.98 -22.51
CA LEU A 346 -18.62 -10.96 -23.23
C LEU A 346 -18.51 -10.12 -24.53
N PRO A 347 -18.96 -10.67 -25.69
CA PRO A 347 -18.94 -9.94 -26.95
C PRO A 347 -20.16 -9.01 -27.10
N LEU A 348 -20.55 -8.32 -26.02
CA LEU A 348 -21.74 -7.46 -25.97
C LEU A 348 -21.41 -5.98 -26.23
N GLY A 349 -20.32 -5.72 -26.95
CA GLY A 349 -19.87 -4.37 -27.31
C GLY A 349 -18.89 -3.78 -26.31
N ASP A 350 -18.38 -2.60 -26.68
CA ASP A 350 -17.27 -1.93 -25.96
C ASP A 350 -17.66 -1.46 -24.56
N TYR A 351 -18.96 -1.20 -24.31
CA TYR A 351 -19.45 -0.81 -22.98
C TYR A 351 -19.27 -1.91 -21.93
N MET A 352 -19.27 -3.18 -22.32
CA MET A 352 -18.98 -4.28 -21.39
C MET A 352 -17.51 -4.33 -21.00
N LEU A 353 -16.62 -4.04 -21.93
CA LEU A 353 -15.19 -3.92 -21.65
C LEU A 353 -14.92 -2.73 -20.71
N PHE A 354 -15.55 -1.58 -21.00
CA PHE A 354 -15.52 -0.39 -20.18
C PHE A 354 -15.95 -0.68 -18.73
N ALA A 355 -17.14 -1.27 -18.54
CA ALA A 355 -17.65 -1.67 -17.23
C ALA A 355 -16.75 -2.72 -16.55
N GLY A 356 -16.22 -3.66 -17.33
CA GLY A 356 -15.33 -4.71 -16.84
C GLY A 356 -14.06 -4.16 -16.21
N LEU A 357 -13.39 -3.19 -16.83
CA LEU A 357 -12.18 -2.56 -16.29
C LEU A 357 -12.44 -1.84 -14.96
N ILE A 358 -13.54 -1.09 -14.86
CA ILE A 358 -13.95 -0.44 -13.60
C ILE A 358 -14.20 -1.48 -12.52
N LEU A 359 -14.93 -2.56 -12.83
CA LEU A 359 -15.29 -3.60 -11.87
C LEU A 359 -14.07 -4.40 -11.40
N ILE A 360 -13.10 -4.68 -12.28
CA ILE A 360 -11.83 -5.31 -11.87
C ILE A 360 -11.10 -4.38 -10.89
N GLY A 361 -11.04 -3.08 -11.17
CA GLY A 361 -10.44 -2.09 -10.28
C GLY A 361 -11.13 -2.00 -8.92
N CYS A 362 -12.47 -1.90 -8.92
CA CYS A 362 -13.27 -1.94 -7.68
C CYS A 362 -13.03 -3.23 -6.89
N GLY A 363 -12.83 -4.35 -7.60
CA GLY A 363 -12.50 -5.64 -7.00
C GLY A 363 -11.12 -5.68 -6.33
N CYS A 364 -10.14 -5.05 -6.94
CA CYS A 364 -8.78 -4.96 -6.37
C CYS A 364 -8.74 -4.08 -5.11
N ALA A 365 -9.62 -3.08 -5.01
CA ALA A 365 -9.58 -2.05 -3.98
C ALA A 365 -9.56 -2.56 -2.53
N PRO A 366 -10.45 -3.47 -2.08
CA PRO A 366 -10.51 -3.94 -0.70
C PRO A 366 -9.46 -4.99 -0.34
N ILE A 367 -8.88 -5.71 -1.33
CA ILE A 367 -8.10 -6.93 -1.08
C ILE A 367 -6.80 -6.61 -0.34
N TYR A 368 -6.02 -5.66 -0.87
CA TYR A 368 -4.73 -5.27 -0.30
C TYR A 368 -4.85 -4.79 1.16
N PRO A 369 -5.68 -3.77 1.46
CA PRO A 369 -5.77 -3.26 2.83
C PRO A 369 -6.28 -4.31 3.82
N SER A 370 -7.21 -5.18 3.40
CA SER A 370 -7.75 -6.23 4.26
C SER A 370 -6.72 -7.30 4.59
N ILE A 371 -5.87 -7.74 3.64
CA ILE A 371 -4.79 -8.70 3.90
C ILE A 371 -3.79 -8.13 4.91
N ILE A 372 -3.40 -6.86 4.76
CA ILE A 372 -2.46 -6.20 5.67
C ILE A 372 -3.08 -6.03 7.06
N HIS A 373 -4.34 -5.59 7.14
CA HIS A 373 -5.05 -5.37 8.40
C HIS A 373 -5.25 -6.67 9.20
N GLU A 374 -5.52 -7.80 8.53
CA GLU A 374 -5.63 -9.12 9.20
C GLU A 374 -4.30 -9.64 9.74
N THR A 375 -3.16 -9.17 9.26
CA THR A 375 -1.85 -9.74 9.59
C THR A 375 -1.54 -9.73 11.09
N PRO A 376 -1.65 -8.62 11.83
CA PRO A 376 -1.43 -8.63 13.28
C PRO A 376 -2.47 -9.46 14.03
N ILE A 377 -3.71 -9.52 13.55
CA ILE A 377 -4.79 -10.32 14.14
C ILE A 377 -4.51 -11.82 13.97
N ASN A 378 -3.94 -12.21 12.83
CA ASN A 378 -3.71 -13.61 12.48
C ASN A 378 -2.42 -14.17 13.04
N PHE A 379 -1.34 -13.38 13.09
CA PHE A 379 0.00 -13.84 13.44
C PHE A 379 0.57 -13.20 14.71
N GLY A 380 -0.16 -12.27 15.34
CA GLY A 380 0.26 -11.54 16.53
C GLY A 380 1.10 -10.30 16.22
N GLN A 381 1.08 -9.32 17.12
CA GLN A 381 1.75 -8.03 16.93
C GLN A 381 3.26 -8.16 16.77
N GLU A 382 3.91 -9.09 17.52
CA GLU A 382 5.36 -9.32 17.46
C GLU A 382 5.85 -9.79 16.09
N LEU A 383 5.04 -10.58 15.37
CA LEU A 383 5.39 -11.12 14.05
C LEU A 383 4.90 -10.24 12.90
N SER A 384 3.93 -9.38 13.17
CA SER A 384 3.22 -8.59 12.16
C SER A 384 4.17 -7.83 11.24
N GLN A 385 5.12 -7.09 11.79
CA GLN A 385 6.05 -6.30 11.00
C GLN A 385 6.92 -7.16 10.06
N SER A 386 7.40 -8.30 10.55
CA SER A 386 8.19 -9.23 9.73
C SER A 386 7.34 -9.90 8.64
N VAL A 387 6.10 -10.27 8.97
CA VAL A 387 5.16 -10.88 8.02
C VAL A 387 4.77 -9.88 6.93
N ILE A 388 4.45 -8.63 7.30
CA ILE A 388 4.12 -7.57 6.34
C ILE A 388 5.30 -7.33 5.38
N GLY A 389 6.53 -7.27 5.88
CA GLY A 389 7.70 -7.12 5.02
C GLY A 389 7.84 -8.23 3.98
N ILE A 390 7.55 -9.49 4.36
CA ILE A 390 7.59 -10.63 3.44
C ILE A 390 6.40 -10.60 2.47
N GLN A 391 5.22 -10.18 2.94
CA GLN A 391 4.04 -9.97 2.09
C GLN A 391 4.32 -8.95 0.99
N MET A 392 4.94 -7.82 1.33
CA MET A 392 5.35 -6.81 0.34
C MET A 392 6.34 -7.37 -0.68
N ALA A 393 7.35 -8.12 -0.24
CA ALA A 393 8.27 -8.77 -1.16
C ALA A 393 7.55 -9.75 -2.11
N ALA A 394 6.59 -10.53 -1.60
CA ALA A 394 5.78 -11.42 -2.43
C ALA A 394 4.92 -10.65 -3.43
N ALA A 395 4.33 -9.53 -3.02
CA ALA A 395 3.56 -8.64 -3.89
C ALA A 395 4.42 -8.10 -5.04
N TYR A 396 5.58 -7.53 -4.73
CA TYR A 396 6.51 -7.03 -5.74
C TYR A 396 7.01 -8.12 -6.69
N CYS A 397 7.22 -9.36 -6.21
CA CYS A 397 7.51 -10.50 -7.08
C CYS A 397 6.35 -10.77 -8.05
N GLY A 398 5.10 -10.68 -7.60
CA GLY A 398 3.92 -10.83 -8.44
C GLY A 398 3.86 -9.77 -9.54
N SER A 399 4.01 -8.50 -9.17
CA SER A 399 4.01 -7.38 -10.10
C SER A 399 5.20 -7.40 -11.07
N CYS A 400 6.35 -7.94 -10.64
CA CYS A 400 7.56 -8.02 -11.45
C CYS A 400 7.52 -9.14 -12.49
N LEU A 401 7.04 -10.32 -12.12
CA LEU A 401 7.17 -11.53 -12.91
C LEU A 401 5.98 -11.82 -13.82
N ILE A 402 4.77 -11.52 -13.36
CA ILE A 402 3.56 -12.00 -14.04
C ILE A 402 3.16 -11.14 -15.25
N PRO A 403 3.21 -9.79 -15.22
CA PRO A 403 2.94 -9.01 -16.43
C PRO A 403 3.86 -9.32 -17.61
N PRO A 404 5.20 -9.46 -17.42
CA PRO A 404 6.09 -9.91 -18.50
C PRO A 404 5.78 -11.31 -19.03
N LEU A 405 5.41 -12.25 -18.13
CA LEU A 405 5.00 -13.59 -18.53
C LEU A 405 3.78 -13.54 -19.47
N PHE A 406 2.78 -12.72 -19.13
CA PHE A 406 1.65 -12.51 -20.02
C PHE A 406 2.08 -11.86 -21.34
N GLY A 407 3.05 -10.95 -21.33
CA GLY A 407 3.61 -10.37 -22.56
C GLY A 407 4.17 -11.41 -23.52
N LEU A 408 4.85 -12.43 -23.01
CA LEU A 408 5.33 -13.57 -23.82
C LEU A 408 4.15 -14.38 -24.40
N ILE A 409 3.09 -14.58 -23.62
CA ILE A 409 1.86 -15.25 -24.09
C ILE A 409 1.19 -14.41 -25.18
N ALA A 410 1.02 -13.12 -24.96
CA ALA A 410 0.41 -12.19 -25.92
C ALA A 410 1.17 -12.14 -27.25
N GLN A 411 2.50 -12.21 -27.21
CA GLN A 411 3.34 -12.19 -28.40
C GLN A 411 3.37 -13.51 -29.17
N ASN A 412 3.50 -14.65 -28.48
CA ASN A 412 3.74 -15.95 -29.11
C ASN A 412 2.46 -16.76 -29.37
N ILE A 413 1.36 -16.43 -28.70
CA ILE A 413 0.08 -17.12 -28.82
C ILE A 413 -0.99 -16.12 -29.28
N THR A 414 -1.56 -15.35 -28.35
CA THR A 414 -2.55 -14.31 -28.65
C THR A 414 -2.84 -13.44 -27.42
N ILE A 415 -3.11 -12.16 -27.65
CA ILE A 415 -3.54 -11.24 -26.59
C ILE A 415 -4.97 -11.52 -26.12
N SER A 416 -5.78 -12.24 -26.92
CA SER A 416 -7.16 -12.66 -26.58
C SER A 416 -7.22 -13.52 -25.31
N LEU A 417 -6.09 -14.10 -24.88
CA LEU A 417 -5.98 -14.85 -23.63
C LEU A 417 -5.95 -13.96 -22.38
N TYR A 418 -5.92 -12.64 -22.52
CA TYR A 418 -5.84 -11.70 -21.40
C TYR A 418 -6.90 -11.92 -20.32
N PRO A 419 -8.21 -11.98 -20.61
CA PRO A 419 -9.22 -12.20 -19.56
C PRO A 419 -9.11 -13.59 -18.91
N PHE A 420 -8.75 -14.62 -19.69
CA PHE A 420 -8.56 -15.98 -19.18
C PHE A 420 -7.34 -16.06 -18.24
N PHE A 421 -6.26 -15.36 -18.59
CA PHE A 421 -5.07 -15.28 -17.75
C PHE A 421 -5.38 -14.62 -16.41
N LEU A 422 -6.12 -13.50 -16.41
CA LEU A 422 -6.60 -12.85 -15.19
C LEU A 422 -7.50 -13.77 -14.36
N ALA A 423 -8.39 -14.53 -15.03
CA ALA A 423 -9.27 -15.49 -14.35
C ALA A 423 -8.47 -16.58 -13.62
N VAL A 424 -7.42 -17.12 -14.23
CA VAL A 424 -6.55 -18.15 -13.60
C VAL A 424 -5.88 -17.57 -12.34
N ILE A 425 -5.35 -16.35 -12.41
CA ILE A 425 -4.73 -15.69 -11.26
C ILE A 425 -5.77 -15.46 -10.15
N LEU A 426 -6.97 -15.00 -10.52
CA LEU A 426 -8.06 -14.73 -9.57
C LEU A 426 -8.55 -16.01 -8.88
N ILE A 427 -8.68 -17.12 -9.62
CA ILE A 427 -9.05 -18.43 -9.06
C ILE A 427 -7.98 -18.90 -8.06
N LEU A 428 -6.70 -18.81 -8.42
CA LEU A 428 -5.61 -19.16 -7.50
C LEU A 428 -5.63 -18.30 -6.26
N MET A 429 -5.83 -16.98 -6.40
CA MET A 429 -5.97 -16.04 -5.28
C MET A 429 -7.14 -16.43 -4.37
N PHE A 430 -8.30 -16.78 -4.93
CA PHE A 430 -9.47 -17.22 -4.18
C PHE A 430 -9.19 -18.50 -3.38
N ILE A 431 -8.63 -19.52 -4.03
CA ILE A 431 -8.27 -20.79 -3.39
C ILE A 431 -7.29 -20.54 -2.23
N MET A 432 -6.27 -19.71 -2.44
CA MET A 432 -5.25 -19.43 -1.42
C MET A 432 -5.78 -18.59 -0.26
N SER A 433 -6.66 -17.62 -0.52
CA SER A 433 -7.29 -16.82 0.54
C SER A 433 -8.17 -17.69 1.44
N GLU A 434 -9.03 -18.55 0.87
CA GLU A 434 -9.88 -19.46 1.65
C GLU A 434 -9.06 -20.49 2.42
N LYS A 435 -8.03 -21.07 1.79
CA LYS A 435 -7.12 -22.00 2.46
C LYS A 435 -6.35 -21.35 3.62
N ALA A 436 -5.93 -20.09 3.46
CA ALA A 436 -5.30 -19.30 4.52
C ALA A 436 -6.22 -19.19 5.73
N HIS A 437 -7.46 -18.74 5.53
CA HIS A 437 -8.45 -18.59 6.61
C HIS A 437 -8.74 -19.90 7.33
N ILE A 438 -8.92 -21.01 6.60
CA ILE A 438 -9.16 -22.34 7.19
C ILE A 438 -7.93 -22.79 8.01
N THR A 439 -6.73 -22.63 7.46
CA THR A 439 -5.47 -23.06 8.11
C THR A 439 -5.21 -22.29 9.40
N ILE A 440 -5.39 -20.96 9.36
CA ILE A 440 -5.22 -20.07 10.51
C ILE A 440 -6.27 -20.37 11.59
N ALA A 441 -7.54 -20.53 11.21
CA ALA A 441 -8.61 -20.84 12.15
C ALA A 441 -8.36 -22.17 12.90
N ARG A 442 -7.94 -23.22 12.17
CA ARG A 442 -7.56 -24.51 12.75
C ARG A 442 -6.36 -24.39 13.70
N ALA A 443 -5.34 -23.55 13.35
CA ALA A 443 -4.19 -23.32 14.22
C ALA A 443 -4.58 -22.62 15.52
N LYS A 444 -5.44 -21.58 15.44
CA LYS A 444 -5.95 -20.86 16.61
C LYS A 444 -6.79 -21.78 17.52
N ALA A 445 -7.65 -22.64 16.95
CA ALA A 445 -8.45 -23.59 17.71
C ALA A 445 -7.57 -24.60 18.50
N ARG A 446 -6.52 -25.14 17.87
CA ARG A 446 -5.57 -26.05 18.54
C ARG A 446 -4.84 -25.39 19.71
N ASN A 447 -4.37 -24.15 19.52
CA ASN A 447 -3.69 -23.41 20.59
C ASN A 447 -4.63 -23.13 21.79
N ARG A 448 -5.91 -22.82 21.52
CA ARG A 448 -6.92 -22.63 22.58
C ARG A 448 -7.21 -23.94 23.35
N ALA A 449 -7.26 -25.08 22.67
CA ALA A 449 -7.47 -26.37 23.30
C ALA A 449 -6.28 -26.76 24.21
N HIS A 450 -5.04 -26.51 23.73
CA HIS A 450 -3.82 -26.79 24.51
C HIS A 450 -3.65 -25.91 25.74
N ASN A 451 -4.11 -24.66 25.71
CA ASN A 451 -4.06 -23.75 26.87
C ASN A 451 -5.18 -24.00 27.89
N ARG A 452 -6.15 -24.89 27.60
CA ARG A 452 -7.23 -25.29 28.52
C ARG A 452 -6.99 -26.65 29.18
N SER A 453 -6.06 -27.42 28.65
CA SER A 453 -5.54 -28.67 29.25
C SER A 453 -4.34 -28.39 30.13
#